data_54dc3edcd42dd0d83df9bdff09231620
#
_entry.id   54dc3edcd42dd0d83df9bdff09231620
#
_cell.length_a   1.000
_cell.length_b   1.000
_cell.length_c   1.000
_cell.angle_alpha   90.00
_cell.angle_beta   90.00
_cell.angle_gamma   90.00
#
_symmetry.space_group_name_H-M   'P 1'
#
loop_
_entity.id
_entity.type
_entity.pdbx_description
1 polymer ?
#
loop_
_entity_poly.entity_id
_entity_poly.type
_entity_poly.pdbx_seq_one_letter_code
_entity_poly.pdbx_strand_id
1 'polypeptide(L)'
;MHTMNFKPWLVIAILSAAGASLAAPIVVPDPKAWAALSPAQQQQKREEIRRQLQTASPQEREAFRRDLRITLQGMSPQDRRALIDRAKDRWATMTPQEREAFKRERAQKLQQLPADERARLLEQRRAMLDKLSPEERAALREKLPER
;
A
#
# COMPACT_ATOMS: atom_id res chain seq x y z
N MET A 1 28.22 5.37 71.41
CA MET A 1 28.80 4.78 70.19
C MET A 1 27.66 4.40 69.26
N HIS A 2 27.34 5.32 68.34
CA HIS A 2 26.30 5.08 67.32
C HIS A 2 27.00 4.89 65.97
N THR A 3 26.98 3.66 65.53
CA THR A 3 27.47 3.31 64.19
C THR A 3 26.40 3.69 63.16
N MET A 4 26.63 4.74 62.39
CA MET A 4 25.81 5.14 61.24
C MET A 4 26.06 4.17 60.10
N ASN A 5 25.04 3.37 59.79
CA ASN A 5 25.00 2.50 58.63
C ASN A 5 24.70 3.33 57.38
N PHE A 6 25.73 3.58 56.57
CA PHE A 6 25.57 4.15 55.23
C PHE A 6 25.06 3.07 54.31
N LYS A 7 23.79 3.17 53.89
CA LYS A 7 23.25 2.38 52.81
C LYS A 7 23.64 3.07 51.49
N PRO A 8 24.34 2.41 50.56
CA PRO A 8 24.57 2.97 49.25
C PRO A 8 23.23 2.91 48.44
N TRP A 9 22.74 4.05 48.03
CA TRP A 9 21.65 4.17 47.09
C TRP A 9 22.16 3.72 45.71
N LEU A 10 21.73 2.53 45.33
CA LEU A 10 21.92 2.01 43.98
C LEU A 10 20.98 2.77 43.04
N VAL A 11 21.51 3.76 42.34
CA VAL A 11 20.81 4.41 41.23
C VAL A 11 20.79 3.42 40.09
N ILE A 12 19.67 2.70 39.98
CA ILE A 12 19.38 1.93 38.76
C ILE A 12 19.01 2.92 37.67
N ALA A 13 19.99 3.26 36.83
CA ALA A 13 19.73 3.89 35.56
C ALA A 13 18.95 2.89 34.69
N ILE A 14 17.63 3.08 34.64
CA ILE A 14 16.80 2.41 33.65
C ILE A 14 17.16 3.03 32.31
N LEU A 15 18.09 2.39 31.59
CA LEU A 15 18.22 2.60 30.14
C LEU A 15 16.90 2.13 29.55
N SER A 16 16.00 3.09 29.30
CA SER A 16 14.89 2.89 28.38
C SER A 16 15.52 2.70 27.00
N ALA A 17 15.85 1.45 26.68
CA ALA A 17 16.01 1.04 25.31
C ALA A 17 14.66 1.32 24.65
N ALA A 18 14.54 2.49 24.00
CA ALA A 18 13.52 2.72 23.01
C ALA A 18 13.79 1.68 21.91
N GLY A 19 13.22 0.49 22.12
CA GLY A 19 13.15 -0.52 21.10
C GLY A 19 12.38 0.11 19.95
N ALA A 20 13.10 0.53 18.91
CA ALA A 20 12.49 0.74 17.62
C ALA A 20 11.81 -0.59 17.30
N SER A 21 10.50 -0.67 17.51
CA SER A 21 9.69 -1.74 16.97
C SER A 21 9.90 -1.66 15.47
N LEU A 22 10.80 -2.49 14.96
CA LEU A 22 10.90 -2.74 13.55
C LEU A 22 9.57 -3.39 13.17
N ALA A 23 8.61 -2.56 12.75
CA ALA A 23 7.37 -3.05 12.20
C ALA A 23 7.74 -4.03 11.08
N ALA A 24 7.12 -5.21 11.09
CA ALA A 24 7.37 -6.19 10.05
C ALA A 24 7.09 -5.53 8.68
N PRO A 25 7.94 -5.74 7.68
CA PRO A 25 7.75 -5.12 6.38
C PRO A 25 6.38 -5.51 5.80
N ILE A 26 5.71 -4.54 5.17
CA ILE A 26 4.42 -4.78 4.53
C ILE A 26 4.69 -5.64 3.29
N VAL A 27 4.22 -6.88 3.32
CA VAL A 27 4.50 -7.85 2.26
C VAL A 27 3.49 -7.70 1.12
N VAL A 28 4.00 -7.62 -0.10
CA VAL A 28 3.18 -7.70 -1.31
C VAL A 28 2.73 -9.16 -1.50
N PRO A 29 1.42 -9.43 -1.59
CA PRO A 29 0.93 -10.79 -1.80
C PRO A 29 1.42 -11.37 -3.13
N ASP A 30 1.77 -12.64 -3.13
CA ASP A 30 2.04 -13.37 -4.37
C ASP A 30 0.78 -13.42 -5.25
N PRO A 31 0.86 -13.09 -6.56
CA PRO A 31 -0.30 -13.02 -7.43
C PRO A 31 -1.06 -14.35 -7.58
N LYS A 32 -0.35 -15.48 -7.58
CA LYS A 32 -0.98 -16.82 -7.70
C LYS A 32 -1.68 -17.20 -6.40
N ALA A 33 -1.02 -16.99 -5.27
CA ALA A 33 -1.62 -17.20 -3.96
C ALA A 33 -2.85 -16.29 -3.78
N TRP A 34 -2.77 -15.03 -4.23
CA TRP A 34 -3.89 -14.11 -4.22
C TRP A 34 -5.07 -14.58 -5.05
N ALA A 35 -4.81 -15.11 -6.25
CA ALA A 35 -5.84 -15.62 -7.14
C ALA A 35 -6.56 -16.87 -6.58
N ALA A 36 -5.89 -17.64 -5.73
CA ALA A 36 -6.46 -18.81 -5.07
C ALA A 36 -7.37 -18.47 -3.88
N LEU A 37 -7.33 -17.23 -3.36
CA LEU A 37 -8.17 -16.79 -2.25
C LEU A 37 -9.63 -16.56 -2.71
N SER A 38 -10.58 -16.87 -1.82
CA SER A 38 -11.96 -16.48 -2.02
C SER A 38 -12.13 -14.94 -2.02
N PRO A 39 -13.20 -14.39 -2.61
CA PRO A 39 -13.47 -12.95 -2.60
C PRO A 39 -13.46 -12.35 -1.19
N ALA A 40 -13.99 -13.05 -0.20
CA ALA A 40 -14.00 -12.63 1.20
C ALA A 40 -12.59 -12.56 1.79
N GLN A 41 -11.75 -13.58 1.55
CA GLN A 41 -10.36 -13.61 1.98
C GLN A 41 -9.53 -12.51 1.30
N GLN A 42 -9.75 -12.26 0.01
CA GLN A 42 -9.12 -11.16 -0.71
C GLN A 42 -9.52 -9.80 -0.11
N GLN A 43 -10.77 -9.64 0.30
CA GLN A 43 -11.24 -8.42 0.95
C GLN A 43 -10.56 -8.24 2.30
N GLN A 44 -10.49 -9.26 3.13
CA GLN A 44 -9.79 -9.21 4.41
C GLN A 44 -8.32 -8.81 4.25
N LYS A 45 -7.62 -9.43 3.30
CA LYS A 45 -6.21 -9.12 3.01
C LYS A 45 -6.03 -7.68 2.51
N ARG A 46 -6.94 -7.17 1.68
CA ARG A 46 -6.92 -5.76 1.27
C ARG A 46 -7.08 -4.81 2.45
N GLU A 47 -8.00 -5.10 3.36
CA GLU A 47 -8.20 -4.27 4.56
C GLU A 47 -7.00 -4.32 5.50
N GLU A 48 -6.37 -5.47 5.66
CA GLU A 48 -5.15 -5.62 6.44
C GLU A 48 -4.01 -4.78 5.87
N ILE A 49 -3.70 -4.93 4.58
CA ILE A 49 -2.67 -4.14 3.89
C ILE A 49 -2.99 -2.64 3.97
N ARG A 50 -4.26 -2.27 3.80
CA ARG A 50 -4.69 -0.86 3.90
C ARG A 50 -4.38 -0.28 5.28
N ARG A 51 -4.70 -1.01 6.36
CA ARG A 51 -4.40 -0.58 7.73
C ARG A 51 -2.90 -0.44 7.97
N GLN A 52 -2.11 -1.40 7.52
CA GLN A 52 -0.65 -1.35 7.61
C GLN A 52 -0.08 -0.13 6.87
N LEU A 53 -0.56 0.16 5.65
CA LEU A 53 -0.13 1.31 4.86
C LEU A 53 -0.54 2.66 5.47
N GLN A 54 -1.66 2.71 6.22
CA GLN A 54 -2.10 3.94 6.91
C GLN A 54 -1.15 4.35 8.05
N THR A 55 -0.58 3.37 8.74
CA THR A 55 0.34 3.59 9.88
C THR A 55 1.82 3.56 9.47
N ALA A 56 2.11 3.15 8.23
CA ALA A 56 3.46 3.02 7.70
C ALA A 56 4.16 4.37 7.53
N SER A 57 5.48 4.36 7.69
CA SER A 57 6.34 5.49 7.33
C SER A 57 6.38 5.73 5.81
N PRO A 58 6.80 6.92 5.35
CA PRO A 58 7.02 7.18 3.94
C PRO A 58 7.93 6.15 3.26
N GLN A 59 8.99 5.72 3.94
CA GLN A 59 9.95 4.73 3.45
C GLN A 59 9.30 3.35 3.27
N GLU A 60 8.50 2.91 4.24
CA GLU A 60 7.79 1.63 4.17
C GLU A 60 6.75 1.63 3.04
N ARG A 61 6.03 2.73 2.86
CA ARG A 61 5.10 2.89 1.74
C ARG A 61 5.81 2.84 0.38
N GLU A 62 6.99 3.48 0.29
CA GLU A 62 7.79 3.44 -0.94
C GLU A 62 8.36 2.05 -1.21
N ALA A 63 8.84 1.34 -0.18
CA ALA A 63 9.29 -0.04 -0.29
C ALA A 63 8.17 -0.94 -0.80
N PHE A 64 6.98 -0.86 -0.21
CA PHE A 64 5.81 -1.62 -0.66
C PHE A 64 5.45 -1.33 -2.13
N ARG A 65 5.44 -0.05 -2.54
CA ARG A 65 5.17 0.32 -3.94
C ARG A 65 6.22 -0.20 -4.91
N ARG A 66 7.49 -0.18 -4.51
CA ARG A 66 8.60 -0.73 -5.30
C ARG A 66 8.42 -2.24 -5.46
N ASP A 67 8.17 -2.96 -4.39
CA ASP A 67 8.03 -4.41 -4.40
C ASP A 67 6.78 -4.84 -5.18
N LEU A 68 5.67 -4.10 -5.05
CA LEU A 68 4.47 -4.30 -5.88
C LEU A 68 4.78 -4.12 -7.37
N ARG A 69 5.57 -3.11 -7.73
CA ARG A 69 6.00 -2.87 -9.12
C ARG A 69 6.82 -4.03 -9.66
N ILE A 70 7.80 -4.49 -8.89
CA ILE A 70 8.66 -5.64 -9.24
C ILE A 70 7.79 -6.89 -9.46
N THR A 71 6.85 -7.14 -8.54
CA THR A 71 5.91 -8.26 -8.64
C THR A 71 5.06 -8.18 -9.91
N LEU A 72 4.49 -7.01 -10.22
CA LEU A 72 3.68 -6.81 -11.42
C LEU A 72 4.50 -6.90 -12.71
N GLN A 73 5.74 -6.43 -12.70
CA GLN A 73 6.65 -6.54 -13.85
C GLN A 73 7.09 -7.99 -14.11
N GLY A 74 7.25 -8.78 -13.05
CA GLY A 74 7.58 -10.19 -13.12
C GLY A 74 6.44 -11.11 -13.55
N MET A 75 5.20 -10.59 -13.59
CA MET A 75 4.04 -11.37 -14.05
C MET A 75 4.12 -11.68 -15.53
N SER A 76 3.65 -12.87 -15.91
CA SER A 76 3.48 -13.21 -17.32
C SER A 76 2.48 -12.24 -18.00
N PRO A 77 2.57 -12.04 -19.33
CA PRO A 77 1.58 -11.25 -20.06
C PRO A 77 0.15 -11.77 -19.88
N GLN A 78 -0.02 -13.08 -19.76
CA GLN A 78 -1.31 -13.73 -19.54
C GLN A 78 -1.87 -13.41 -18.15
N ASP A 79 -1.06 -13.49 -17.10
CA ASP A 79 -1.49 -13.16 -15.73
C ASP A 79 -1.83 -11.68 -15.59
N ARG A 80 -1.07 -10.81 -16.25
CA ARG A 80 -1.38 -9.35 -16.31
C ARG A 80 -2.71 -9.09 -16.98
N ARG A 81 -3.02 -9.74 -18.11
CA ARG A 81 -4.32 -9.64 -18.77
C ARG A 81 -5.44 -10.06 -17.85
N ALA A 82 -5.32 -11.23 -17.23
CA ALA A 82 -6.32 -11.73 -16.29
C ALA A 82 -6.57 -10.75 -15.12
N LEU A 83 -5.54 -10.07 -14.64
CA LEU A 83 -5.67 -9.04 -13.60
C LEU A 83 -6.44 -7.80 -14.11
N ILE A 84 -6.13 -7.35 -15.32
CA ILE A 84 -6.79 -6.21 -15.97
C ILE A 84 -8.28 -6.53 -16.25
N ASP A 85 -8.56 -7.72 -16.75
CA ASP A 85 -9.93 -8.14 -17.06
C ASP A 85 -10.79 -8.21 -15.80
N ARG A 86 -10.28 -8.79 -14.71
CA ARG A 86 -10.97 -8.75 -13.41
C ARG A 86 -11.22 -7.32 -12.90
N ALA A 87 -10.29 -6.42 -13.13
CA ALA A 87 -10.48 -5.01 -12.77
C ALA A 87 -11.54 -4.32 -13.64
N LYS A 88 -11.62 -4.67 -14.93
CA LYS A 88 -12.68 -4.22 -15.85
C LYS A 88 -14.03 -4.75 -15.42
N ASP A 89 -14.14 -6.04 -15.15
CA ASP A 89 -15.38 -6.69 -14.72
C ASP A 89 -15.90 -6.06 -13.42
N ARG A 90 -15.03 -5.89 -12.44
CA ARG A 90 -15.40 -5.22 -11.19
C ARG A 90 -15.89 -3.80 -11.41
N TRP A 91 -15.27 -3.04 -12.32
CA TRP A 91 -15.72 -1.70 -12.67
C TRP A 91 -17.07 -1.73 -13.37
N ALA A 92 -17.28 -2.67 -14.27
CA ALA A 92 -18.54 -2.83 -15.01
C ALA A 92 -19.73 -3.16 -14.09
N THR A 93 -19.49 -3.90 -13.01
CA THR A 93 -20.52 -4.26 -12.02
C THR A 93 -20.85 -3.15 -11.03
N MET A 94 -20.01 -2.12 -10.92
CA MET A 94 -20.25 -0.96 -10.04
C MET A 94 -21.35 -0.06 -10.61
N THR A 95 -22.23 0.43 -9.74
CA THR A 95 -23.17 1.48 -10.09
C THR A 95 -22.46 2.81 -10.36
N PRO A 96 -23.07 3.76 -11.08
CA PRO A 96 -22.48 5.09 -11.29
C PRO A 96 -22.09 5.79 -9.99
N GLN A 97 -22.90 5.66 -8.94
CA GLN A 97 -22.62 6.26 -7.64
C GLN A 97 -21.40 5.62 -6.96
N GLU A 98 -21.26 4.30 -7.03
CA GLU A 98 -20.09 3.58 -6.52
C GLU A 98 -18.81 3.97 -7.27
N ARG A 99 -18.88 4.13 -8.61
CA ARG A 99 -17.75 4.58 -9.42
C ARG A 99 -17.29 5.99 -9.00
N GLU A 100 -18.22 6.90 -8.81
CA GLU A 100 -17.91 8.26 -8.35
C GLU A 100 -17.38 8.30 -6.91
N ALA A 101 -17.93 7.48 -6.02
CA ALA A 101 -17.41 7.33 -4.67
C ALA A 101 -15.96 6.78 -4.69
N PHE A 102 -15.68 5.78 -5.51
CA PHE A 102 -14.37 5.21 -5.69
C PHE A 102 -13.33 6.21 -6.23
N LYS A 103 -13.72 7.02 -7.23
CA LYS A 103 -12.87 8.09 -7.77
C LYS A 103 -12.56 9.16 -6.70
N ARG A 104 -13.58 9.60 -5.96
CA ARG A 104 -13.41 10.58 -4.87
C ARG A 104 -12.50 10.07 -3.77
N GLU A 105 -12.68 8.83 -3.31
CA GLU A 105 -11.81 8.22 -2.30
C GLU A 105 -10.34 8.18 -2.76
N ARG A 106 -10.10 7.80 -4.01
CA ARG A 106 -8.74 7.79 -4.59
C ARG A 106 -8.13 9.19 -4.69
N ALA A 107 -8.91 10.18 -5.10
CA ALA A 107 -8.47 11.56 -5.17
C ALA A 107 -8.12 12.11 -3.78
N GLN A 108 -8.95 11.87 -2.78
CA GLN A 108 -8.68 12.27 -1.39
C GLN A 108 -7.40 11.62 -0.85
N LYS A 109 -7.21 10.32 -1.05
CA LYS A 109 -5.98 9.61 -0.64
C LYS A 109 -4.75 10.20 -1.31
N LEU A 110 -4.84 10.54 -2.59
CA LEU A 110 -3.74 11.18 -3.31
C LEU A 110 -3.41 12.57 -2.73
N GLN A 111 -4.42 13.35 -2.37
CA GLN A 111 -4.25 14.68 -1.75
C GLN A 111 -3.67 14.62 -0.34
N GLN A 112 -3.94 13.55 0.40
CA GLN A 112 -3.41 13.33 1.76
C GLN A 112 -1.92 12.94 1.78
N LEU A 113 -1.36 12.54 0.64
CA LEU A 113 0.06 12.20 0.54
C LEU A 113 0.92 13.47 0.60
N PRO A 114 2.12 13.40 1.18
CA PRO A 114 3.14 14.44 1.06
C PRO A 114 3.39 14.79 -0.41
N ALA A 115 3.74 16.05 -0.68
CA ALA A 115 3.85 16.56 -2.06
C ALA A 115 4.85 15.78 -2.93
N ASP A 116 5.98 15.39 -2.35
CA ASP A 116 7.02 14.60 -3.01
C ASP A 116 6.55 13.16 -3.30
N GLU A 117 5.86 12.51 -2.37
CA GLU A 117 5.28 11.19 -2.59
C GLU A 117 4.20 11.23 -3.68
N ARG A 118 3.35 12.24 -3.64
CA ARG A 118 2.32 12.45 -4.65
C ARG A 118 2.92 12.63 -6.05
N ALA A 119 3.96 13.48 -6.17
CA ALA A 119 4.65 13.72 -7.43
C ALA A 119 5.25 12.43 -8.00
N ARG A 120 5.97 11.65 -7.18
CA ARG A 120 6.54 10.35 -7.57
C ARG A 120 5.47 9.36 -8.00
N LEU A 121 4.36 9.29 -7.27
CA LEU A 121 3.26 8.39 -7.61
C LEU A 121 2.61 8.74 -8.95
N LEU A 122 2.44 10.04 -9.24
CA LEU A 122 1.89 10.51 -10.52
C LEU A 122 2.85 10.24 -11.67
N GLU A 123 4.14 10.43 -11.48
CA GLU A 123 5.17 10.10 -12.47
C GLU A 123 5.20 8.60 -12.78
N GLN A 124 5.20 7.76 -11.76
CA GLN A 124 5.14 6.30 -11.91
C GLN A 124 3.87 5.84 -12.63
N ARG A 125 2.72 6.47 -12.33
CA ARG A 125 1.47 6.22 -13.04
C ARG A 125 1.59 6.58 -14.52
N ARG A 126 2.15 7.74 -14.85
CA ARG A 126 2.36 8.17 -16.23
C ARG A 126 3.25 7.19 -16.97
N ALA A 127 4.40 6.84 -16.41
CA ALA A 127 5.33 5.87 -16.99
C ALA A 127 4.71 4.47 -17.19
N MET A 128 3.77 4.07 -16.33
CA MET A 128 3.03 2.82 -16.50
C MET A 128 2.01 2.92 -17.62
N LEU A 129 1.26 4.02 -17.72
CA LEU A 129 0.28 4.25 -18.77
C LEU A 129 0.93 4.30 -20.15
N ASP A 130 2.14 4.83 -20.26
CA ASP A 130 2.88 4.92 -21.53
C ASP A 130 3.31 3.54 -22.08
N LYS A 131 3.40 2.53 -21.21
CA LYS A 131 3.71 1.14 -21.59
C LYS A 131 2.49 0.33 -22.04
N LEU A 132 1.29 0.88 -21.88
CA LEU A 132 0.04 0.20 -22.25
C LEU A 132 -0.36 0.50 -23.68
N SER A 133 -1.14 -0.42 -24.29
CA SER A 133 -1.79 -0.16 -25.58
C SER A 133 -2.77 1.02 -25.46
N PRO A 134 -3.12 1.68 -26.56
CA PRO A 134 -4.10 2.78 -26.56
C PRO A 134 -5.44 2.38 -25.93
N GLU A 135 -5.90 1.14 -26.18
CA GLU A 135 -7.17 0.61 -25.66
C GLU A 135 -7.10 0.37 -24.14
N GLU A 136 -6.02 -0.25 -23.67
CA GLU A 136 -5.79 -0.46 -22.24
C GLU A 136 -5.66 0.86 -21.49
N ARG A 137 -4.98 1.84 -22.11
CA ARG A 137 -4.82 3.19 -21.56
C ARG A 137 -6.17 3.90 -21.44
N ALA A 138 -7.02 3.83 -22.45
CA ALA A 138 -8.37 4.41 -22.42
C ALA A 138 -9.22 3.80 -21.31
N ALA A 139 -9.23 2.46 -21.19
CA ALA A 139 -9.96 1.74 -20.15
C ALA A 139 -9.51 2.08 -18.72
N LEU A 140 -8.22 2.41 -18.53
CA LEU A 140 -7.71 2.82 -17.24
C LEU A 140 -7.94 4.30 -16.93
N ARG A 141 -7.91 5.18 -17.93
CA ARG A 141 -8.19 6.62 -17.75
C ARG A 141 -9.59 6.85 -17.22
N GLU A 142 -10.57 6.11 -17.70
CA GLU A 142 -11.95 6.20 -17.19
C GLU A 142 -12.06 5.96 -15.68
N LYS A 143 -11.18 5.12 -15.12
CA LYS A 143 -11.16 4.72 -13.71
C LYS A 143 -10.30 5.62 -12.83
N LEU A 144 -9.52 6.51 -13.42
CA LEU A 144 -8.62 7.39 -12.70
C LEU A 144 -9.33 8.73 -12.43
N PRO A 145 -9.16 9.32 -11.24
CA PRO A 145 -9.63 10.68 -11.00
C PRO A 145 -8.94 11.60 -12.00
N GLU A 146 -9.72 12.41 -12.66
CA GLU A 146 -9.21 13.58 -13.35
C GLU A 146 -8.54 14.49 -12.32
N ARG A 147 -7.47 15.16 -12.68
CA ARG A 147 -6.52 15.94 -11.87
C ARG A 147 -7.12 16.70 -10.72
#